data_10e1fe77e33b9eb44dad9a54b090235b
#
_entry.id   10e1fe77e33b9eb44dad9a54b090235b
#
_cell.length_a   1.000
_cell.length_b   1.000
_cell.length_c   1.000
_cell.angle_alpha   90.00
_cell.angle_beta   90.00
_cell.angle_gamma   90.00
#
_symmetry.space_group_name_H-M   'P 1'
#
loop_
_entity.id
_entity.type
_entity.pdbx_description
1 polymer ?
#
loop_
_entity_poly.entity_id
_entity_poly.type
_entity_poly.pdbx_seq_one_letter_code
_entity_poly.pdbx_strand_id
1 'polypeptide(L)'
;MGSKASDAGRAGGAGKAGGSGKAGGSGKAGGSGRRVGRRAVLLGGGVAVLGTAALAREELARAWWRLPGMEKKRVEGELDHRAAEWTSASRANWRRADRPDDYRIDRVVIHVVQGSYATALKVFKDPGHGAAAHYVVRKDGHVAQMIRELDVAFHAGSRDMNERSIGIEHEGFVDRPQDFTAAMYAGSARLTADICARYGIPVDREHIIGHVEVEGTDHTDPGPHWDWDRYLKLVREASKTRV
;
A
#
# COMPACT_ATOMS: atom_id res chain seq x y z
N MET A 1 -17.92 49.69 12.16
CA MET A 1 -18.67 50.10 10.95
C MET A 1 -18.48 48.96 9.96
N GLY A 2 -19.37 48.13 9.72
CA GLY A 2 -20.74 47.98 9.30
C GLY A 2 -20.67 46.81 8.29
N SER A 3 -21.13 45.61 8.59
CA SER A 3 -22.51 45.08 8.50
C SER A 3 -23.07 44.94 7.07
N LYS A 4 -23.38 43.69 6.72
CA LYS A 4 -24.61 43.10 6.11
C LYS A 4 -24.23 41.89 5.29
N ALA A 5 -24.57 40.66 5.53
CA ALA A 5 -25.83 39.91 5.73
C ALA A 5 -26.92 40.15 4.68
N SER A 6 -27.32 39.09 4.04
CA SER A 6 -28.64 38.71 3.49
C SER A 6 -28.46 37.89 2.19
N ASP A 7 -29.26 36.97 1.80
CA ASP A 7 -30.42 36.29 2.33
C ASP A 7 -30.80 35.15 1.36
N ALA A 8 -31.51 34.22 1.85
CA ALA A 8 -32.22 33.07 1.37
C ALA A 8 -32.86 33.10 -0.02
N GLY A 9 -32.98 31.91 -0.63
CA GLY A 9 -33.88 31.62 -1.74
C GLY A 9 -34.23 30.14 -1.80
N ARG A 10 -35.33 29.78 -1.25
CA ARG A 10 -36.05 28.52 -1.11
C ARG A 10 -37.07 28.38 -2.26
N ALA A 11 -37.32 27.16 -2.68
CA ALA A 11 -38.58 26.57 -3.21
C ALA A 11 -38.20 25.49 -4.26
N GLY A 12 -38.63 24.26 -4.23
CA GLY A 12 -39.96 23.74 -3.92
C GLY A 12 -40.57 23.20 -5.20
N GLY A 13 -40.87 21.91 -5.29
CA GLY A 13 -41.59 21.39 -6.45
C GLY A 13 -41.70 19.87 -6.41
N ALA A 14 -42.73 19.38 -5.78
CA ALA A 14 -43.18 18.00 -5.81
C ALA A 14 -44.05 17.77 -7.04
N GLY A 15 -44.02 16.56 -7.63
CA GLY A 15 -44.92 16.13 -8.68
C GLY A 15 -45.14 14.62 -8.63
N LYS A 16 -46.35 14.25 -8.25
CA LYS A 16 -46.90 12.92 -8.07
C LYS A 16 -47.53 12.36 -9.36
N ALA A 17 -47.81 11.03 -9.28
CA ALA A 17 -48.83 10.20 -9.95
C ALA A 17 -48.49 9.73 -11.38
N GLY A 18 -48.63 8.48 -11.75
CA GLY A 18 -49.65 7.47 -11.45
C GLY A 18 -50.10 6.87 -12.77
N GLY A 19 -50.24 5.57 -12.88
CA GLY A 19 -50.83 5.01 -14.09
C GLY A 19 -50.67 3.50 -14.20
N SER A 20 -51.63 2.79 -13.72
CA SER A 20 -51.89 1.37 -13.88
C SER A 20 -52.36 1.02 -15.31
N GLY A 21 -51.97 -0.16 -15.81
CA GLY A 21 -52.54 -0.71 -17.06
C GLY A 21 -52.32 -2.22 -17.12
N LYS A 22 -53.37 -2.98 -16.79
CA LYS A 22 -53.54 -4.42 -17.01
C LYS A 22 -54.01 -4.70 -18.46
N ALA A 23 -53.52 -5.79 -19.06
CA ALA A 23 -54.20 -6.74 -19.93
C ALA A 23 -53.09 -7.60 -20.58
N GLY A 24 -53.05 -8.93 -20.50
CA GLY A 24 -54.06 -9.89 -20.91
C GLY A 24 -53.75 -10.40 -22.32
N GLY A 25 -53.11 -11.59 -22.44
CA GLY A 25 -52.86 -12.16 -23.77
C GLY A 25 -52.19 -13.54 -23.65
N SER A 26 -53.02 -14.58 -23.65
CA SER A 26 -52.63 -15.99 -23.76
C SER A 26 -52.16 -16.32 -25.18
N GLY A 27 -51.04 -17.03 -25.32
CA GLY A 27 -50.62 -17.62 -26.61
C GLY A 27 -49.79 -18.86 -26.36
N LYS A 28 -50.39 -20.02 -26.49
CA LYS A 28 -49.73 -21.33 -26.65
C LYS A 28 -49.06 -21.40 -28.00
N ALA A 29 -47.83 -21.88 -28.06
CA ALA A 29 -47.38 -22.83 -29.07
C ALA A 29 -45.91 -23.26 -28.89
N GLY A 30 -45.67 -24.54 -28.95
CA GLY A 30 -44.60 -25.14 -29.71
C GLY A 30 -43.27 -25.42 -28.99
N GLY A 31 -43.15 -26.63 -28.49
CA GLY A 31 -41.91 -27.18 -28.02
C GLY A 31 -40.86 -27.34 -29.11
N SER A 32 -39.63 -27.02 -28.78
CA SER A 32 -38.45 -27.56 -29.42
C SER A 32 -37.41 -27.77 -28.32
N GLY A 33 -37.36 -28.99 -27.85
CA GLY A 33 -36.40 -29.46 -26.87
C GLY A 33 -34.98 -29.40 -27.43
N ARG A 34 -34.25 -28.38 -27.11
CA ARG A 34 -32.80 -28.37 -27.21
C ARG A 34 -32.24 -29.08 -25.98
N ARG A 35 -31.81 -30.33 -26.19
CA ARG A 35 -30.99 -31.08 -25.24
C ARG A 35 -29.69 -30.31 -25.04
N VAL A 36 -29.62 -29.52 -23.99
CA VAL A 36 -28.38 -28.93 -23.51
C VAL A 36 -27.56 -30.08 -22.95
N GLY A 37 -26.45 -30.38 -23.64
CA GLY A 37 -25.61 -31.51 -23.31
C GLY A 37 -25.01 -31.36 -21.90
N ARG A 38 -25.13 -32.42 -21.12
CA ARG A 38 -24.63 -32.57 -19.75
C ARG A 38 -23.14 -32.32 -19.57
N ARG A 39 -22.37 -31.95 -20.64
CA ARG A 39 -20.93 -31.72 -20.59
C ARG A 39 -20.53 -30.28 -20.20
N ALA A 40 -21.43 -29.30 -20.29
CA ALA A 40 -21.09 -27.88 -19.94
C ALA A 40 -21.16 -27.56 -18.44
N VAL A 41 -21.85 -28.41 -17.65
CA VAL A 41 -22.05 -28.16 -16.21
C VAL A 41 -20.83 -28.59 -15.36
N LEU A 42 -20.01 -29.54 -15.84
CA LEU A 42 -18.87 -30.08 -15.08
C LEU A 42 -17.62 -29.19 -15.11
N LEU A 43 -17.48 -28.31 -16.11
CA LEU A 43 -16.33 -27.40 -16.18
C LEU A 43 -16.51 -26.15 -15.31
N GLY A 44 -17.73 -25.67 -15.11
CA GLY A 44 -18.02 -24.52 -14.24
C GLY A 44 -17.89 -24.83 -12.75
N GLY A 45 -18.23 -26.06 -12.34
CA GLY A 45 -18.12 -26.47 -10.93
C GLY A 45 -16.70 -26.68 -10.45
N GLY A 46 -15.80 -27.15 -11.31
CA GLY A 46 -14.39 -27.37 -10.98
C GLY A 46 -13.62 -26.08 -10.73
N VAL A 47 -13.84 -25.06 -11.53
CA VAL A 47 -13.17 -23.75 -11.37
C VAL A 47 -13.66 -23.01 -10.11
N ALA A 48 -14.97 -23.08 -9.82
CA ALA A 48 -15.52 -22.45 -8.62
C ALA A 48 -15.02 -23.14 -7.32
N VAL A 49 -14.91 -24.47 -7.30
CA VAL A 49 -14.41 -25.21 -6.13
C VAL A 49 -12.93 -25.01 -5.94
N LEU A 50 -12.13 -24.95 -7.01
CA LEU A 50 -10.70 -24.65 -6.92
C LEU A 50 -10.45 -23.20 -6.48
N GLY A 51 -11.25 -22.25 -6.95
CA GLY A 51 -11.18 -20.85 -6.52
C GLY A 51 -11.51 -20.65 -5.05
N THR A 52 -12.56 -21.29 -4.55
CA THR A 52 -12.95 -21.22 -3.13
C THR A 52 -11.94 -21.91 -2.21
N ALA A 53 -11.36 -23.03 -2.65
CA ALA A 53 -10.31 -23.72 -1.90
C ALA A 53 -9.01 -22.90 -1.84
N ALA A 54 -8.64 -22.21 -2.92
CA ALA A 54 -7.48 -21.31 -2.93
C ALA A 54 -7.70 -20.11 -2.00
N LEU A 55 -8.84 -19.44 -2.04
CA LEU A 55 -9.19 -18.33 -1.15
C LEU A 55 -9.24 -18.77 0.32
N ALA A 56 -9.83 -19.93 0.62
CA ALA A 56 -9.85 -20.47 1.98
C ALA A 56 -8.42 -20.79 2.50
N ARG A 57 -7.54 -21.27 1.62
CA ARG A 57 -6.15 -21.57 1.94
C ARG A 57 -5.35 -20.30 2.23
N GLU A 58 -5.58 -19.23 1.47
CA GLU A 58 -4.97 -17.93 1.72
C GLU A 58 -5.46 -17.31 3.03
N GLU A 59 -6.75 -17.37 3.33
CA GLU A 59 -7.30 -16.87 4.59
C GLU A 59 -6.77 -17.65 5.80
N LEU A 60 -6.63 -18.97 5.67
CA LEU A 60 -6.01 -19.81 6.70
C LEU A 60 -4.53 -19.47 6.88
N ALA A 61 -3.78 -19.25 5.80
CA ALA A 61 -2.39 -18.83 5.85
C ALA A 61 -2.25 -17.46 6.54
N ARG A 62 -3.15 -16.50 6.25
CA ARG A 62 -3.19 -15.18 6.89
C ARG A 62 -3.53 -15.21 8.39
N ALA A 63 -4.22 -16.26 8.87
CA ALA A 63 -4.58 -16.42 10.26
C ALA A 63 -3.56 -17.23 11.07
N TRP A 64 -2.69 -17.97 10.41
CA TRP A 64 -1.79 -18.96 11.00
C TRP A 64 -0.92 -18.38 12.14
N TRP A 65 -0.28 -17.25 11.89
CA TRP A 65 0.61 -16.60 12.86
C TRP A 65 -0.12 -16.05 14.12
N ARG A 66 -1.46 -15.94 14.07
CA ARG A 66 -2.29 -15.52 15.21
C ARG A 66 -2.55 -16.65 16.20
N LEU A 67 -2.22 -17.89 15.83
CA LEU A 67 -2.35 -19.03 16.73
C LEU A 67 -1.24 -18.97 17.79
N PRO A 68 -1.57 -19.22 19.06
CA PRO A 68 -0.57 -19.25 20.13
C PRO A 68 0.58 -20.20 19.79
N GLY A 69 1.82 -19.71 19.88
CA GLY A 69 3.04 -20.46 19.58
C GLY A 69 3.45 -20.56 18.11
N MET A 70 2.66 -20.02 17.18
CA MET A 70 2.97 -20.02 15.74
C MET A 70 3.58 -18.70 15.26
N GLU A 71 3.67 -17.71 16.13
CA GLU A 71 4.21 -16.39 15.83
C GLU A 71 5.71 -16.45 15.55
N LYS A 72 6.20 -15.70 14.55
CA LYS A 72 7.64 -15.52 14.36
C LYS A 72 8.28 -14.91 15.60
N LYS A 73 9.41 -15.47 16.01
CA LYS A 73 10.20 -14.91 17.10
C LYS A 73 10.60 -13.48 16.76
N ARG A 74 10.35 -12.55 17.69
CA ARG A 74 10.68 -11.13 17.55
C ARG A 74 11.78 -10.79 18.55
N VAL A 75 12.80 -10.12 18.05
CA VAL A 75 13.85 -9.52 18.86
C VAL A 75 13.68 -8.02 18.74
N GLU A 76 13.60 -7.34 19.88
CA GLU A 76 13.51 -5.88 19.92
C GLU A 76 14.79 -5.27 19.34
N GLY A 77 14.63 -4.27 18.46
CA GLY A 77 15.76 -3.61 17.81
C GLY A 77 16.44 -4.44 16.71
N GLU A 78 15.92 -5.62 16.37
CA GLU A 78 16.45 -6.39 15.24
C GLU A 78 16.25 -5.64 13.92
N LEU A 79 17.32 -5.55 13.13
CA LEU A 79 17.34 -4.83 11.87
C LEU A 79 17.09 -5.76 10.70
N ASP A 80 16.21 -5.35 9.79
CA ASP A 80 16.03 -5.99 8.49
C ASP A 80 17.07 -5.50 7.47
N HIS A 81 17.47 -4.20 7.56
CA HIS A 81 18.59 -3.63 6.82
C HIS A 81 19.76 -3.36 7.75
N ARG A 82 20.87 -4.09 7.57
CA ARG A 82 22.02 -4.07 8.50
C ARG A 82 22.68 -2.71 8.70
N ALA A 83 22.60 -1.83 7.68
CA ALA A 83 23.17 -0.49 7.74
C ALA A 83 22.24 0.55 8.37
N ALA A 84 21.04 0.16 8.79
CA ALA A 84 20.10 1.06 9.45
C ALA A 84 20.39 1.17 10.96
N GLU A 85 19.91 2.25 11.55
CA GLU A 85 19.82 2.44 13.00
C GLU A 85 18.38 2.20 13.46
N TRP A 86 18.19 1.39 14.50
CA TRP A 86 16.86 1.14 15.05
C TRP A 86 16.33 2.36 15.80
N THR A 87 15.17 2.84 15.40
CA THR A 87 14.44 3.92 16.07
C THR A 87 12.94 3.64 16.02
N SER A 88 12.40 3.02 17.06
CA SER A 88 11.03 2.50 17.08
C SER A 88 9.96 3.58 16.86
N ALA A 89 9.03 3.34 15.94
CA ALA A 89 7.79 4.10 15.83
C ALA A 89 6.80 3.75 16.93
N SER A 90 5.80 4.62 17.17
CA SER A 90 4.70 4.33 18.07
C SER A 90 3.90 3.11 17.62
N ARG A 91 3.48 2.27 18.57
CA ARG A 91 2.61 1.11 18.31
C ARG A 91 1.26 1.46 17.70
N ALA A 92 0.80 2.68 17.87
CA ALA A 92 -0.43 3.17 17.28
C ALA A 92 -0.34 3.37 15.75
N ASN A 93 0.88 3.48 15.21
CA ASN A 93 1.13 3.87 13.83
C ASN A 93 1.44 2.68 12.90
N TRP A 94 1.30 1.46 13.38
CA TRP A 94 1.53 0.24 12.64
C TRP A 94 0.77 -0.95 13.24
N ARG A 95 0.66 -2.04 12.51
CA ARG A 95 -0.03 -3.25 12.92
C ARG A 95 0.92 -4.43 12.87
N ARG A 96 0.87 -5.28 13.91
CA ARG A 96 1.57 -6.57 13.92
C ARG A 96 1.07 -7.45 12.78
N ALA A 97 1.99 -8.07 12.09
CA ALA A 97 1.77 -9.01 11.02
C ALA A 97 2.90 -10.06 11.01
N ASP A 98 2.90 -10.97 10.06
CA ASP A 98 3.92 -11.99 9.87
C ASP A 98 4.30 -12.11 8.40
N ARG A 99 4.54 -10.94 7.76
CA ARG A 99 4.89 -10.88 6.34
C ARG A 99 6.22 -11.58 6.04
N PRO A 100 6.40 -12.18 4.87
CA PRO A 100 5.47 -12.22 3.75
C PRO A 100 4.45 -13.36 3.79
N ASP A 101 4.32 -14.10 4.92
CA ASP A 101 3.50 -15.30 4.98
C ASP A 101 2.00 -14.97 5.01
N ASP A 102 1.61 -13.90 5.72
CA ASP A 102 0.22 -13.42 5.79
C ASP A 102 -0.13 -12.43 4.66
N TYR A 103 0.83 -11.58 4.25
CA TYR A 103 0.68 -10.63 3.16
C TYR A 103 1.97 -10.58 2.33
N ARG A 104 1.86 -10.91 1.04
CA ARG A 104 3.00 -10.79 0.12
C ARG A 104 3.49 -9.34 0.07
N ILE A 105 4.81 -9.16 0.17
CA ILE A 105 5.45 -7.86 -0.08
C ILE A 105 5.91 -7.84 -1.54
N ASP A 106 5.30 -6.97 -2.35
CA ASP A 106 5.58 -6.86 -3.79
C ASP A 106 5.75 -5.41 -4.27
N ARG A 107 5.75 -4.44 -3.36
CA ARG A 107 5.93 -3.01 -3.67
C ARG A 107 6.89 -2.34 -2.69
N VAL A 108 7.60 -1.34 -3.20
CA VAL A 108 8.28 -0.31 -2.40
C VAL A 108 7.65 1.03 -2.73
N VAL A 109 7.23 1.77 -1.69
CA VAL A 109 6.64 3.10 -1.86
C VAL A 109 7.62 4.15 -1.36
N ILE A 110 7.96 5.08 -2.24
CA ILE A 110 8.88 6.19 -1.97
C ILE A 110 8.08 7.41 -1.55
N HIS A 111 8.43 7.95 -0.39
CA HIS A 111 7.82 9.12 0.23
C HIS A 111 8.83 10.25 0.43
N VAL A 112 8.33 11.46 0.66
CA VAL A 112 9.08 12.62 1.13
C VAL A 112 8.37 13.23 2.33
N VAL A 113 9.08 13.34 3.44
CA VAL A 113 8.59 13.74 4.77
C VAL A 113 7.91 15.12 4.81
N GLN A 114 8.18 16.00 3.82
CA GLN A 114 7.84 17.43 3.84
C GLN A 114 8.40 18.13 5.09
N GLY A 115 9.63 17.77 5.45
CA GLY A 115 10.29 18.26 6.66
C GLY A 115 11.68 17.69 6.88
N SER A 116 12.21 17.90 8.09
CA SER A 116 13.50 17.35 8.50
C SER A 116 13.40 15.89 8.95
N TYR A 117 14.52 15.16 8.89
CA TYR A 117 14.67 13.82 9.45
C TYR A 117 14.23 13.76 10.92
N ALA A 118 14.65 14.73 11.75
CA ALA A 118 14.27 14.78 13.16
C ALA A 118 12.75 14.95 13.35
N THR A 119 12.10 15.73 12.48
CA THR A 119 10.65 15.92 12.47
C THR A 119 9.93 14.60 12.15
N ALA A 120 10.40 13.87 11.13
CA ALA A 120 9.83 12.55 10.78
C ALA A 120 9.89 11.58 11.98
N LEU A 121 11.06 11.45 12.60
CA LEU A 121 11.23 10.56 13.75
C LEU A 121 10.31 10.94 14.91
N LYS A 122 10.17 12.25 15.18
CA LYS A 122 9.27 12.75 16.24
C LYS A 122 7.82 12.43 15.95
N VAL A 123 7.36 12.69 14.73
CA VAL A 123 5.97 12.48 14.31
C VAL A 123 5.62 11.00 14.32
N PHE A 124 6.51 10.13 13.83
CA PHE A 124 6.26 8.68 13.81
C PHE A 124 6.31 8.02 15.20
N LYS A 125 6.92 8.68 16.19
CA LYS A 125 6.87 8.28 17.61
C LYS A 125 5.63 8.77 18.33
N ASP A 126 4.89 9.73 17.76
CA ASP A 126 3.65 10.24 18.35
C ASP A 126 2.49 9.26 18.11
N PRO A 127 1.86 8.70 19.17
CA PRO A 127 0.72 7.80 19.02
C PRO A 127 -0.52 8.48 18.44
N GLY A 128 -0.63 9.81 18.50
CA GLY A 128 -1.73 10.58 17.94
C GLY A 128 -1.64 10.80 16.44
N HIS A 129 -0.48 10.52 15.83
CA HIS A 129 -0.28 10.77 14.41
C HIS A 129 -1.01 9.75 13.51
N GLY A 130 -1.07 8.48 13.91
CA GLY A 130 -1.81 7.45 13.18
C GLY A 130 -1.11 6.90 11.93
N ALA A 131 0.11 7.34 11.61
CA ALA A 131 0.88 6.89 10.45
C ALA A 131 2.39 6.83 10.75
N ALA A 132 3.11 5.93 10.08
CA ALA A 132 4.57 5.85 10.05
C ALA A 132 5.04 4.97 8.90
N ALA A 133 6.26 5.19 8.40
CA ALA A 133 6.92 4.33 7.42
C ALA A 133 7.86 3.32 8.09
N HIS A 134 8.30 2.31 7.34
CA HIS A 134 9.27 1.32 7.82
C HIS A 134 10.66 1.95 8.01
N TYR A 135 11.02 2.86 7.11
CA TYR A 135 12.32 3.49 7.06
C TYR A 135 12.23 5.00 6.86
N VAL A 136 13.23 5.72 7.38
CA VAL A 136 13.46 7.14 7.09
C VAL A 136 14.90 7.33 6.65
N VAL A 137 15.12 7.97 5.50
CA VAL A 137 16.41 8.24 4.90
C VAL A 137 16.73 9.74 5.04
N ARG A 138 17.88 10.04 5.65
CA ARG A 138 18.39 11.41 5.84
C ARG A 138 19.16 11.89 4.60
N LYS A 139 19.35 13.21 4.46
CA LYS A 139 20.07 13.82 3.33
C LYS A 139 21.50 13.32 3.14
N ASP A 140 22.17 12.86 4.18
CA ASP A 140 23.52 12.28 4.12
C ASP A 140 23.54 10.77 3.80
N GLY A 141 22.36 10.17 3.57
CA GLY A 141 22.21 8.76 3.26
C GLY A 141 22.12 7.83 4.47
N HIS A 142 22.10 8.39 5.71
CA HIS A 142 21.81 7.63 6.92
C HIS A 142 20.37 7.09 6.89
N VAL A 143 20.16 5.87 7.37
CA VAL A 143 18.87 5.19 7.38
C VAL A 143 18.45 4.86 8.81
N ALA A 144 17.27 5.30 9.21
CA ALA A 144 16.59 4.76 10.39
C ALA A 144 15.59 3.68 9.97
N GLN A 145 15.58 2.57 10.71
CA GLN A 145 14.49 1.58 10.64
C GLN A 145 13.56 1.80 11.83
N MET A 146 12.27 2.07 11.56
CA MET A 146 11.29 2.40 12.58
C MET A 146 10.28 1.30 12.85
N ILE A 147 10.04 0.44 11.86
CA ILE A 147 9.10 -0.68 11.92
C ILE A 147 9.78 -1.86 11.23
N ARG A 148 9.61 -3.07 11.77
CA ARG A 148 10.10 -4.29 11.13
C ARG A 148 9.35 -4.54 9.81
N GLU A 149 10.04 -5.00 8.78
CA GLU A 149 9.43 -5.30 7.48
C GLU A 149 8.33 -6.38 7.57
N LEU A 150 8.42 -7.27 8.56
CA LEU A 150 7.37 -8.27 8.81
C LEU A 150 6.06 -7.67 9.34
N ASP A 151 6.06 -6.45 9.84
CA ASP A 151 4.88 -5.74 10.33
C ASP A 151 4.32 -4.79 9.25
N VAL A 152 3.07 -4.35 9.40
CA VAL A 152 2.39 -3.44 8.46
C VAL A 152 2.47 -2.02 9.00
N ALA A 153 3.28 -1.18 8.36
CA ALA A 153 3.31 0.26 8.62
C ALA A 153 2.10 0.95 7.98
N PHE A 154 1.60 2.02 8.60
CA PHE A 154 0.51 2.82 8.05
C PHE A 154 1.10 4.04 7.34
N HIS A 155 1.47 3.89 6.05
CA HIS A 155 2.20 4.93 5.31
C HIS A 155 1.55 5.35 4.00
N ALA A 156 0.66 4.53 3.43
CA ALA A 156 0.20 4.73 2.06
C ALA A 156 -1.29 5.16 1.96
N GLY A 157 -1.96 5.44 3.10
CA GLY A 157 -3.39 5.80 3.11
C GLY A 157 -4.34 4.69 2.65
N SER A 158 -3.82 3.63 2.05
CA SER A 158 -4.55 2.47 1.53
C SER A 158 -4.19 1.23 2.32
N ARG A 159 -5.21 0.50 2.79
CA ARG A 159 -4.99 -0.74 3.53
C ARG A 159 -4.27 -1.79 2.70
N ASP A 160 -4.70 -2.01 1.48
CA ASP A 160 -4.07 -2.96 0.55
C ASP A 160 -2.60 -2.61 0.32
N MET A 161 -2.31 -1.34 0.00
CA MET A 161 -0.95 -0.90 -0.23
C MET A 161 -0.08 -1.00 1.04
N ASN A 162 -0.60 -0.66 2.22
CA ASN A 162 0.11 -0.84 3.49
C ASN A 162 0.46 -2.31 3.75
N GLU A 163 -0.45 -3.25 3.45
CA GLU A 163 -0.27 -4.68 3.65
C GLU A 163 0.80 -5.29 2.74
N ARG A 164 0.94 -4.78 1.50
CA ARG A 164 1.80 -5.36 0.46
C ARG A 164 3.06 -4.57 0.14
N SER A 165 3.37 -3.50 0.87
CA SER A 165 4.53 -2.66 0.56
C SER A 165 5.44 -2.39 1.74
N ILE A 166 6.65 -1.90 1.41
CA ILE A 166 7.58 -1.28 2.33
C ILE A 166 7.64 0.21 2.01
N GLY A 167 7.28 1.07 2.97
CA GLY A 167 7.36 2.52 2.84
C GLY A 167 8.72 3.06 3.28
N ILE A 168 9.31 3.93 2.45
CA ILE A 168 10.58 4.60 2.70
C ILE A 168 10.37 6.10 2.59
N GLU A 169 10.53 6.79 3.68
CA GLU A 169 10.49 8.26 3.77
C GLU A 169 11.85 8.88 3.50
N HIS A 170 11.87 10.03 2.84
CA HIS A 170 13.07 10.78 2.55
C HIS A 170 12.98 12.19 3.15
N GLU A 171 14.04 12.60 3.85
CA GLU A 171 14.14 13.96 4.39
C GLU A 171 14.09 15.00 3.28
N GLY A 172 13.25 16.04 3.42
CA GLY A 172 13.18 17.15 2.47
C GLY A 172 11.77 17.56 2.12
N PHE A 173 11.67 18.33 1.03
CA PHE A 173 10.43 18.87 0.50
C PHE A 173 10.32 18.57 -0.99
N VAL A 174 9.12 18.25 -1.48
CA VAL A 174 8.87 17.88 -2.88
C VAL A 174 9.20 18.99 -3.88
N ASP A 175 9.12 20.25 -3.46
CA ASP A 175 9.40 21.46 -4.25
C ASP A 175 10.87 21.92 -4.18
N ARG A 176 11.75 21.18 -3.47
CA ARG A 176 13.15 21.55 -3.23
C ARG A 176 14.10 20.51 -3.82
N PRO A 177 14.49 20.63 -5.09
CA PRO A 177 15.37 19.65 -5.75
C PRO A 177 16.74 19.49 -5.06
N GLN A 178 17.24 20.55 -4.39
CA GLN A 178 18.50 20.51 -3.63
C GLN A 178 18.44 19.59 -2.41
N ASP A 179 17.26 19.21 -1.94
CA ASP A 179 17.08 18.29 -0.82
C ASP A 179 17.38 16.84 -1.21
N PHE A 180 17.27 16.50 -2.50
CA PHE A 180 17.52 15.16 -3.03
C PHE A 180 19.00 14.95 -3.35
N THR A 181 19.80 14.78 -2.31
CA THR A 181 21.26 14.68 -2.41
C THR A 181 21.73 13.36 -3.02
N ALA A 182 22.97 13.36 -3.54
CA ALA A 182 23.60 12.13 -4.04
C ALA A 182 23.76 11.06 -2.94
N ALA A 183 24.04 11.46 -1.71
CA ALA A 183 24.17 10.57 -0.56
C ALA A 183 22.84 9.93 -0.17
N MET A 184 21.75 10.70 -0.16
CA MET A 184 20.38 10.21 0.06
C MET A 184 20.01 9.15 -0.97
N TYR A 185 20.15 9.46 -2.28
CA TYR A 185 19.89 8.49 -3.34
C TYR A 185 20.69 7.20 -3.18
N ALA A 186 21.99 7.32 -2.87
CA ALA A 186 22.86 6.15 -2.69
C ALA A 186 22.45 5.30 -1.47
N GLY A 187 22.11 5.94 -0.34
CA GLY A 187 21.64 5.25 0.87
C GLY A 187 20.32 4.53 0.63
N SER A 188 19.34 5.25 0.10
CA SER A 188 18.02 4.72 -0.24
C SER A 188 18.08 3.61 -1.28
N ALA A 189 18.92 3.75 -2.31
CA ALA A 189 19.07 2.73 -3.35
C ALA A 189 19.64 1.41 -2.80
N ARG A 190 20.60 1.45 -1.88
CA ARG A 190 21.10 0.24 -1.20
C ARG A 190 20.01 -0.43 -0.36
N LEU A 191 19.25 0.35 0.41
CA LEU A 191 18.11 -0.15 1.16
C LEU A 191 17.06 -0.81 0.24
N THR A 192 16.68 -0.13 -0.83
CA THR A 192 15.68 -0.64 -1.78
C THR A 192 16.18 -1.90 -2.50
N ALA A 193 17.46 -1.97 -2.86
CA ALA A 193 18.06 -3.18 -3.43
C ALA A 193 17.99 -4.37 -2.45
N ASP A 194 18.22 -4.11 -1.13
CA ASP A 194 18.09 -5.12 -0.10
C ASP A 194 16.66 -5.66 0.03
N ILE A 195 15.68 -4.77 0.05
CA ILE A 195 14.25 -5.09 0.10
C ILE A 195 13.86 -5.91 -1.15
N CYS A 196 14.19 -5.40 -2.34
CA CYS A 196 13.87 -6.07 -3.60
C CYS A 196 14.44 -7.49 -3.67
N ALA A 197 15.68 -7.69 -3.26
CA ALA A 197 16.30 -9.00 -3.25
C ALA A 197 15.68 -9.95 -2.21
N ARG A 198 15.30 -9.44 -1.03
CA ARG A 198 14.69 -10.23 0.04
C ARG A 198 13.32 -10.76 -0.33
N TYR A 199 12.52 -9.95 -1.03
CA TYR A 199 11.13 -10.29 -1.34
C TYR A 199 10.90 -10.64 -2.82
N GLY A 200 11.94 -10.67 -3.65
CA GLY A 200 11.83 -10.98 -5.07
C GLY A 200 11.08 -9.90 -5.84
N ILE A 201 11.20 -8.62 -5.45
CA ILE A 201 10.54 -7.48 -6.09
C ILE A 201 11.35 -7.06 -7.32
N PRO A 202 10.76 -6.97 -8.52
CA PRO A 202 11.43 -6.44 -9.71
C PRO A 202 11.88 -4.98 -9.51
N VAL A 203 13.06 -4.62 -10.06
CA VAL A 203 13.59 -3.26 -9.99
C VAL A 203 13.12 -2.46 -11.21
N ASP A 204 11.88 -2.02 -11.15
CA ASP A 204 11.20 -1.23 -12.19
C ASP A 204 10.19 -0.24 -11.59
N ARG A 205 9.55 0.57 -12.46
CA ARG A 205 8.56 1.58 -12.05
C ARG A 205 7.17 1.00 -11.73
N GLU A 206 6.93 -0.25 -12.06
CA GLU A 206 5.69 -0.92 -11.68
C GLU A 206 5.72 -1.33 -10.20
N HIS A 207 6.90 -1.66 -9.66
CA HIS A 207 7.06 -2.22 -8.32
C HIS A 207 7.69 -1.22 -7.31
N ILE A 208 8.47 -0.26 -7.79
CA ILE A 208 9.04 0.83 -6.98
C ILE A 208 8.33 2.12 -7.40
N ILE A 209 7.35 2.53 -6.61
CA ILE A 209 6.40 3.60 -6.94
C ILE A 209 6.54 4.78 -5.97
N GLY A 210 6.04 5.95 -6.37
CA GLY A 210 5.83 7.08 -5.48
C GLY A 210 4.48 7.00 -4.77
N HIS A 211 4.34 7.70 -3.64
CA HIS A 211 3.06 7.76 -2.95
C HIS A 211 1.95 8.32 -3.85
N VAL A 212 2.27 9.29 -4.69
CA VAL A 212 1.35 9.88 -5.69
C VAL A 212 0.71 8.85 -6.64
N GLU A 213 1.30 7.67 -6.77
CA GLU A 213 0.82 6.59 -7.65
C GLU A 213 -0.05 5.56 -6.92
N VAL A 214 -0.26 5.74 -5.61
CA VAL A 214 -1.16 4.87 -4.83
C VAL A 214 -2.61 5.24 -5.15
N GLU A 215 -3.41 4.26 -5.52
CA GLU A 215 -4.81 4.47 -5.89
C GLU A 215 -5.60 5.11 -4.73
N GLY A 216 -6.32 6.19 -5.04
CA GLY A 216 -7.15 6.92 -4.09
C GLY A 216 -6.40 7.89 -3.17
N THR A 217 -5.08 8.08 -3.36
CA THR A 217 -4.31 9.07 -2.60
C THR A 217 -4.57 10.49 -3.09
N ASP A 218 -4.46 11.45 -2.19
CA ASP A 218 -4.36 12.89 -2.49
C ASP A 218 -2.92 13.42 -2.30
N HIS A 219 -1.98 12.54 -1.99
CA HIS A 219 -0.57 12.85 -1.82
C HIS A 219 0.15 13.09 -3.14
N THR A 220 1.17 13.94 -3.12
CA THR A 220 1.95 14.34 -4.31
C THR A 220 3.41 13.90 -4.26
N ASP A 221 3.85 13.31 -3.16
CA ASP A 221 5.22 12.87 -2.95
C ASP A 221 5.55 11.59 -3.74
N PRO A 222 6.80 11.40 -4.15
CA PRO A 222 7.99 12.20 -3.86
C PRO A 222 8.11 13.48 -4.69
N GLY A 223 7.14 13.82 -5.53
CA GLY A 223 7.10 15.02 -6.34
C GLY A 223 7.91 14.95 -7.64
N PRO A 224 7.82 16.03 -8.46
CA PRO A 224 8.37 16.04 -9.81
C PRO A 224 9.91 16.11 -9.86
N HIS A 225 10.56 16.46 -8.76
CA HIS A 225 12.02 16.59 -8.67
C HIS A 225 12.72 15.30 -8.24
N TRP A 226 11.98 14.25 -7.91
CA TRP A 226 12.55 12.93 -7.68
C TRP A 226 13.01 12.32 -9.00
N ASP A 227 14.30 12.10 -9.14
CA ASP A 227 14.92 11.54 -10.35
C ASP A 227 14.80 10.01 -10.37
N TRP A 228 13.72 9.51 -10.96
CA TRP A 228 13.41 8.09 -11.06
C TRP A 228 14.45 7.29 -11.85
N ASP A 229 14.96 7.85 -12.95
CA ASP A 229 15.92 7.15 -13.81
C ASP A 229 17.24 6.93 -13.06
N ARG A 230 17.73 7.97 -12.42
CA ARG A 230 18.89 7.92 -11.53
C ARG A 230 18.66 6.95 -10.39
N TYR A 231 17.50 7.01 -9.73
CA TYR A 231 17.20 6.16 -8.59
C TYR A 231 17.20 4.68 -8.95
N LEU A 232 16.44 4.27 -9.98
CA LEU A 232 16.40 2.89 -10.43
C LEU A 232 17.75 2.38 -10.95
N LYS A 233 18.54 3.25 -11.61
CA LYS A 233 19.92 2.91 -11.99
C LYS A 233 20.75 2.56 -10.77
N LEU A 234 20.73 3.39 -9.71
CA LEU A 234 21.45 3.15 -8.48
C LEU A 234 20.97 1.88 -7.75
N VAL A 235 19.67 1.61 -7.72
CA VAL A 235 19.11 0.37 -7.15
C VAL A 235 19.65 -0.87 -7.91
N ARG A 236 19.64 -0.83 -9.24
CA ARG A 236 20.20 -1.94 -10.06
C ARG A 236 21.71 -2.12 -9.86
N GLU A 237 22.45 -1.04 -9.70
CA GLU A 237 23.89 -1.08 -9.40
C GLU A 237 24.14 -1.69 -8.02
N ALA A 238 23.41 -1.25 -7.00
CA ALA A 238 23.49 -1.81 -5.65
C ALA A 238 23.13 -3.29 -5.60
N SER A 239 22.17 -3.75 -6.42
CA SER A 239 21.78 -5.16 -6.50
C SER A 239 22.90 -6.06 -7.03
N LYS A 240 23.80 -5.54 -7.88
CA LYS A 240 24.95 -6.30 -8.46
C LYS A 240 26.11 -6.45 -7.47
N THR A 241 26.26 -5.54 -6.51
CA THR A 241 27.37 -5.53 -5.54
C THR A 241 27.08 -6.34 -4.28
N ARG A 242 25.92 -6.96 -4.20
CA ARG A 242 25.54 -7.89 -3.12
C ARG A 242 26.11 -9.28 -3.44
N VAL A 243 27.36 -9.55 -3.03
CA VAL A 243 27.99 -10.86 -3.05
C VAL A 243 28.17 -11.37 -1.63
#